data_3c679f0ed88cd9c4ade3a76dec303a26
#
_entry.id   3c679f0ed88cd9c4ade3a76dec303a26
#
_cell.length_a   1.000
_cell.length_b   1.000
_cell.length_c   1.000
_cell.angle_alpha   90.00
_cell.angle_beta   90.00
_cell.angle_gamma   90.00
#
_symmetry.space_group_name_H-M   'P 1'
#
loop_
_entity.id
_entity.type
_entity.pdbx_description
1 polymer ?
#
loop_
_entity_poly.entity_id
_entity_poly.type
_entity_poly.pdbx_seq_one_letter_code
_entity_poly.pdbx_strand_id
1 'polypeptide(L)'
;MKTDIILCGVGGQGILSIATIIGEAAMKENLYIKQAEVHGMSQRGGDVQSNLRISSNPIASDLIALGGADVIISMEPMEALRYLPFLAKDGWIITSSAPFVNIPNYPDIETIKADLAKIKNVIVLDIEQAAKDNGVPRSANVILLGAAQKALGIEYDKLEDAIRRVFGRKGEAIVEANIKALAIGKQAQK
;
A
#
# COMPACT_ATOMS: atom_id res chain seq x y z
N MET A 1 2.16 19.73 4.05
CA MET A 1 2.10 18.25 4.03
C MET A 1 3.16 17.74 3.07
N LYS A 2 3.86 16.65 3.42
CA LYS A 2 4.74 15.88 2.55
C LYS A 2 4.68 14.43 3.02
N THR A 3 4.47 13.48 2.12
CA THR A 3 4.50 12.05 2.43
C THR A 3 5.14 11.30 1.26
N ASP A 4 6.24 10.62 1.53
CA ASP A 4 6.97 9.78 0.58
C ASP A 4 6.62 8.31 0.86
N ILE A 5 6.06 7.62 -0.14
CA ILE A 5 5.43 6.31 0.00
C ILE A 5 6.10 5.33 -0.95
N ILE A 6 6.58 4.20 -0.44
CA ILE A 6 6.93 3.04 -1.25
C ILE A 6 5.76 2.06 -1.23
N LEU A 7 5.24 1.77 -2.42
CA LEU A 7 4.28 0.70 -2.64
C LEU A 7 5.02 -0.48 -3.25
N CYS A 8 4.92 -1.65 -2.66
CA CYS A 8 5.65 -2.83 -3.14
C CYS A 8 4.85 -4.12 -2.98
N GLY A 9 5.33 -5.16 -3.63
CA GLY A 9 4.72 -6.49 -3.62
C GLY A 9 5.04 -7.26 -4.89
N VAL A 10 4.21 -8.23 -5.20
CA VAL A 10 4.37 -9.10 -6.38
C VAL A 10 3.39 -8.68 -7.48
N GLY A 11 3.83 -8.73 -8.72
CA GLY A 11 3.02 -8.36 -9.88
C GLY A 11 1.68 -9.11 -9.94
N GLY A 12 0.60 -8.35 -10.06
CA GLY A 12 -0.77 -8.85 -10.05
C GLY A 12 -1.54 -8.61 -8.74
N GLN A 13 -0.89 -8.18 -7.66
CA GLN A 13 -1.53 -7.96 -6.35
C GLN A 13 -2.31 -6.63 -6.24
N GLY A 14 -2.31 -5.81 -7.26
CA GLY A 14 -3.13 -4.57 -7.27
C GLY A 14 -2.47 -3.35 -6.61
N ILE A 15 -1.15 -3.30 -6.56
CA ILE A 15 -0.35 -2.19 -6.02
C ILE A 15 -0.69 -0.87 -6.72
N LEU A 16 -0.83 -0.90 -8.05
CA LEU A 16 -1.19 0.28 -8.84
C LEU A 16 -2.57 0.85 -8.50
N SER A 17 -3.51 0.01 -8.10
CA SER A 17 -4.82 0.51 -7.67
C SER A 17 -4.71 1.33 -6.39
N ILE A 18 -3.84 0.94 -5.47
CA ILE A 18 -3.53 1.72 -4.25
C ILE A 18 -2.94 3.08 -4.65
N ALA A 19 -1.92 3.08 -5.52
CA ALA A 19 -1.30 4.31 -6.00
C ALA A 19 -2.31 5.25 -6.69
N THR A 20 -3.21 4.69 -7.50
CA THR A 20 -4.25 5.46 -8.19
C THR A 20 -5.23 6.12 -7.22
N ILE A 21 -5.67 5.40 -6.18
CA ILE A 21 -6.60 5.95 -5.16
C ILE A 21 -5.91 7.07 -4.38
N ILE A 22 -4.68 6.86 -3.92
CA ILE A 22 -3.90 7.88 -3.19
C ILE A 22 -3.69 9.11 -4.07
N GLY A 23 -3.30 8.90 -5.33
CA GLY A 23 -3.08 9.98 -6.30
C GLY A 23 -4.33 10.80 -6.56
N GLU A 24 -5.49 10.13 -6.75
CA GLU A 24 -6.77 10.81 -6.94
C GLU A 24 -7.19 11.64 -5.71
N ALA A 25 -6.98 11.09 -4.51
CA ALA A 25 -7.24 11.83 -3.26
C ALA A 25 -6.33 13.06 -3.13
N ALA A 26 -5.03 12.91 -3.40
CA ALA A 26 -4.05 13.99 -3.31
C ALA A 26 -4.30 15.10 -4.34
N MET A 27 -4.67 14.76 -5.59
CA MET A 27 -5.03 15.74 -6.62
C MET A 27 -6.21 16.62 -6.20
N LYS A 28 -7.20 16.05 -5.50
CA LYS A 28 -8.36 16.81 -5.00
C LYS A 28 -8.01 17.78 -3.89
N GLU A 29 -6.95 17.50 -3.15
CA GLU A 29 -6.40 18.41 -2.13
C GLU A 29 -5.38 19.40 -2.72
N ASN A 30 -5.28 19.50 -4.06
CA ASN A 30 -4.33 20.35 -4.78
C ASN A 30 -2.86 20.09 -4.41
N LEU A 31 -2.53 18.85 -4.05
CA LEU A 31 -1.16 18.45 -3.76
C LEU A 31 -0.39 18.12 -5.03
N TYR A 32 0.90 18.39 -5.01
CA TYR A 32 1.81 17.91 -6.03
C TYR A 32 2.02 16.41 -5.86
N ILE A 33 2.08 15.70 -6.99
CA ILE A 33 2.25 14.25 -7.03
C ILE A 33 3.35 13.91 -8.00
N LYS A 34 4.23 13.00 -7.62
CA LYS A 34 5.13 12.30 -8.53
C LYS A 34 5.10 10.81 -8.25
N GLN A 35 5.15 10.04 -9.32
CA GLN A 35 5.20 8.57 -9.25
C GLN A 35 6.25 8.05 -10.23
N ALA A 36 7.05 7.10 -9.76
CA ALA A 36 7.92 6.27 -10.60
C ALA A 36 7.69 4.81 -10.24
N GLU A 37 7.43 3.99 -11.24
CA GLU A 37 7.20 2.57 -11.08
C GLU A 37 8.34 1.77 -11.70
N VAL A 38 8.79 0.75 -10.98
CA VAL A 38 9.76 -0.22 -11.44
C VAL A 38 9.17 -1.61 -11.31
N HIS A 39 9.14 -2.33 -12.40
CA HIS A 39 8.75 -3.74 -12.42
C HIS A 39 9.69 -4.52 -13.34
N GLY A 40 9.87 -5.81 -13.06
CA GLY A 40 10.59 -6.70 -13.94
C GLY A 40 9.88 -6.91 -15.28
N MET A 41 10.57 -7.50 -16.26
CA MET A 41 9.98 -7.86 -17.56
C MET A 41 8.80 -8.83 -17.43
N SER A 42 8.76 -9.60 -16.32
CA SER A 42 7.61 -10.43 -15.97
C SER A 42 6.53 -9.58 -15.28
N GLN A 43 5.44 -9.33 -15.97
CA GLN A 43 4.30 -8.56 -15.44
C GLN A 43 3.51 -9.30 -14.33
N ARG A 44 3.78 -10.58 -14.11
CA ARG A 44 3.16 -11.39 -13.06
C ARG A 44 4.23 -12.20 -12.33
N GLY A 45 4.13 -12.22 -10.99
CA GLY A 45 5.02 -12.99 -10.14
C GLY A 45 6.42 -12.37 -9.91
N GLY A 46 6.74 -11.25 -10.58
CA GLY A 46 7.96 -10.49 -10.32
C GLY A 46 7.77 -9.40 -9.26
N ASP A 47 8.86 -8.93 -8.69
CA ASP A 47 8.90 -7.78 -7.80
C ASP A 47 8.36 -6.52 -8.50
N VAL A 48 7.53 -5.76 -7.80
CA VAL A 48 7.00 -4.47 -8.23
C VAL A 48 7.24 -3.45 -7.14
N GLN A 49 7.85 -2.34 -7.52
CA GLN A 49 8.05 -1.17 -6.67
C GLN A 49 7.45 0.06 -7.33
N SER A 50 6.72 0.86 -6.55
CA SER A 50 6.29 2.19 -6.95
C SER A 50 6.70 3.20 -5.89
N ASN A 51 7.47 4.22 -6.31
CA ASN A 51 7.73 5.42 -5.52
C ASN A 51 6.56 6.37 -5.76
N LEU A 52 5.81 6.71 -4.74
CA LEU A 52 4.71 7.68 -4.81
C LEU A 52 4.99 8.81 -3.81
N ARG A 53 5.09 10.02 -4.31
CA ARG A 53 5.39 11.21 -3.52
C ARG A 53 4.26 12.21 -3.61
N ILE A 54 3.77 12.67 -2.47
CA ILE A 54 2.74 13.71 -2.38
C ILE A 54 3.24 14.86 -1.51
N SER A 55 2.96 16.10 -1.90
CA SER A 55 3.45 17.28 -1.18
C SER A 55 2.60 18.52 -1.45
N SER A 56 2.51 19.42 -0.48
CA SER A 56 1.99 20.77 -0.66
C SER A 56 2.95 21.70 -1.43
N ASN A 57 4.20 21.28 -1.61
CA ASN A 57 5.22 22.01 -2.36
C ASN A 57 5.66 21.23 -3.60
N PRO A 58 6.18 21.88 -4.65
CA PRO A 58 6.71 21.19 -5.83
C PRO A 58 7.75 20.12 -5.48
N ILE A 59 7.63 18.95 -6.14
CA ILE A 59 8.50 17.80 -5.94
C ILE A 59 9.54 17.78 -7.08
N ALA A 60 10.84 17.84 -6.75
CA ALA A 60 11.90 17.86 -7.75
C ALA A 60 12.13 16.48 -8.39
N SER A 61 12.24 15.42 -7.59
CA SER A 61 12.49 14.03 -8.05
C SER A 61 11.30 13.14 -7.78
N ASP A 62 11.06 12.17 -8.66
CA ASP A 62 10.08 11.11 -8.49
C ASP A 62 10.60 9.90 -7.69
N LEU A 63 11.92 9.83 -7.46
CA LEU A 63 12.54 8.77 -6.65
C LEU A 63 12.67 9.18 -5.18
N ILE A 64 12.45 8.21 -4.31
CA ILE A 64 12.65 8.32 -2.86
C ILE A 64 14.06 7.82 -2.52
N ALA A 65 14.83 8.61 -1.78
CA ALA A 65 16.15 8.22 -1.33
C ALA A 65 16.09 7.17 -0.20
N LEU A 66 17.19 6.44 0.03
CA LEU A 66 17.33 5.56 1.19
C LEU A 66 17.06 6.35 2.49
N GLY A 67 16.29 5.76 3.40
CA GLY A 67 15.87 6.39 4.65
C GLY A 67 14.85 7.53 4.48
N GLY A 68 14.28 7.71 3.28
CA GLY A 68 13.38 8.82 2.96
C GLY A 68 11.89 8.47 2.89
N ALA A 69 11.52 7.20 2.97
CA ALA A 69 10.12 6.78 2.90
C ALA A 69 9.42 6.96 4.24
N ASP A 70 8.40 7.79 4.28
CA ASP A 70 7.54 7.95 5.45
C ASP A 70 6.65 6.72 5.67
N VAL A 71 6.26 6.04 4.57
CA VAL A 71 5.40 4.86 4.60
C VAL A 71 5.84 3.82 3.57
N ILE A 72 5.91 2.56 3.97
CA ILE A 72 5.99 1.41 3.07
C ILE A 72 4.68 0.64 3.17
N ILE A 73 3.97 0.50 2.03
CA ILE A 73 2.76 -0.31 1.92
C ILE A 73 3.11 -1.52 1.05
N SER A 74 3.10 -2.71 1.63
CA SER A 74 3.49 -3.93 0.93
C SER A 74 2.39 -4.97 0.89
N MET A 75 2.08 -5.44 -0.30
CA MET A 75 1.13 -6.54 -0.50
C MET A 75 1.70 -7.91 -0.11
N GLU A 76 3.01 -7.97 0.22
CA GLU A 76 3.75 -9.20 0.45
C GLU A 76 4.81 -8.98 1.55
N PRO A 77 4.91 -9.83 2.59
CA PRO A 77 5.73 -9.55 3.77
C PRO A 77 7.23 -9.55 3.51
N MET A 78 7.75 -10.39 2.62
CA MET A 78 9.18 -10.40 2.25
C MET A 78 9.54 -9.11 1.48
N GLU A 79 8.64 -8.64 0.61
CA GLU A 79 8.85 -7.40 -0.12
C GLU A 79 8.86 -6.17 0.82
N ALA A 80 8.08 -6.20 1.92
CA ALA A 80 8.18 -5.16 2.95
C ALA A 80 9.59 -5.06 3.53
N LEU A 81 10.22 -6.20 3.82
CA LEU A 81 11.60 -6.24 4.34
C LEU A 81 12.64 -5.88 3.27
N ARG A 82 12.40 -6.22 2.00
CA ARG A 82 13.28 -5.83 0.88
C ARG A 82 13.47 -4.32 0.80
N TYR A 83 12.40 -3.57 1.01
CA TYR A 83 12.42 -2.10 0.94
C TYR A 83 12.68 -1.41 2.29
N LEU A 84 12.94 -2.16 3.36
CA LEU A 84 13.28 -1.61 4.68
C LEU A 84 14.42 -0.56 4.66
N PRO A 85 15.48 -0.66 3.82
CA PRO A 85 16.50 0.38 3.72
C PRO A 85 15.99 1.76 3.31
N PHE A 86 14.81 1.84 2.69
CA PHE A 86 14.18 3.10 2.32
C PHE A 86 13.38 3.73 3.45
N LEU A 87 13.01 2.97 4.49
CA LEU A 87 12.16 3.45 5.58
C LEU A 87 12.86 4.56 6.38
N ALA A 88 12.17 5.66 6.58
CA ALA A 88 12.62 6.74 7.46
C ALA A 88 12.60 6.27 8.93
N LYS A 89 13.38 6.93 9.80
CA LYS A 89 13.56 6.57 11.21
C LYS A 89 12.26 6.39 11.98
N ASP A 90 11.25 7.21 11.70
CA ASP A 90 9.93 7.16 12.33
C ASP A 90 8.84 6.74 11.33
N GLY A 91 9.24 6.18 10.19
CA GLY A 91 8.34 5.71 9.15
C GLY A 91 7.54 4.47 9.57
N TRP A 92 6.50 4.19 8.80
CA TRP A 92 5.57 3.08 9.02
C TRP A 92 5.71 2.01 7.95
N ILE A 93 5.59 0.74 8.35
CA ILE A 93 5.35 -0.38 7.44
C ILE A 93 3.93 -0.89 7.66
N ILE A 94 3.18 -1.00 6.56
CA ILE A 94 1.87 -1.64 6.54
C ILE A 94 1.94 -2.78 5.51
N THR A 95 1.77 -4.02 5.96
CA THR A 95 2.00 -5.19 5.09
C THR A 95 0.98 -6.30 5.29
N SER A 96 0.81 -7.11 4.24
CA SER A 96 0.13 -8.40 4.35
C SER A 96 0.97 -9.37 5.17
N SER A 97 0.30 -10.27 5.90
CA SER A 97 0.94 -11.41 6.56
C SER A 97 1.06 -12.63 5.65
N ALA A 98 0.31 -12.66 4.53
CA ALA A 98 0.26 -13.80 3.63
C ALA A 98 1.45 -13.77 2.66
N PRO A 99 2.30 -14.81 2.64
CA PRO A 99 3.42 -14.90 1.70
C PRO A 99 2.94 -15.24 0.30
N PHE A 100 3.62 -14.72 -0.71
CA PHE A 100 3.47 -15.15 -2.11
C PHE A 100 4.67 -15.98 -2.52
N VAL A 101 4.61 -17.28 -2.24
CA VAL A 101 5.73 -18.21 -2.49
C VAL A 101 5.84 -18.49 -3.99
N ASN A 102 6.65 -17.70 -4.70
CA ASN A 102 6.89 -17.77 -6.14
C ASN A 102 8.33 -18.20 -6.51
N ILE A 103 9.19 -18.43 -5.51
CA ILE A 103 10.57 -18.85 -5.68
C ILE A 103 10.87 -20.06 -4.78
N PRO A 104 11.73 -21.01 -5.23
CA PRO A 104 12.00 -22.24 -4.48
C PRO A 104 12.76 -22.01 -3.17
N ASN A 105 13.47 -20.89 -3.04
CA ASN A 105 14.24 -20.48 -1.85
C ASN A 105 13.55 -19.36 -1.08
N TYR A 106 12.22 -19.32 -1.07
CA TYR A 106 11.49 -18.36 -0.27
C TYR A 106 11.86 -18.54 1.22
N PRO A 107 12.20 -17.46 1.94
CA PRO A 107 12.56 -17.54 3.36
C PRO A 107 11.45 -18.13 4.21
N ASP A 108 11.82 -18.70 5.36
CA ASP A 108 10.83 -19.19 6.33
C ASP A 108 9.93 -18.04 6.82
N ILE A 109 8.63 -18.26 6.78
CA ILE A 109 7.62 -17.22 7.11
C ILE A 109 7.70 -16.76 8.56
N GLU A 110 8.06 -17.65 9.48
CA GLU A 110 8.20 -17.26 10.89
C GLU A 110 9.41 -16.37 11.11
N THR A 111 10.48 -16.55 10.35
CA THR A 111 11.63 -15.64 10.32
C THR A 111 11.23 -14.26 9.82
N ILE A 112 10.46 -14.18 8.71
CA ILE A 112 9.96 -12.92 8.16
C ILE A 112 9.07 -12.18 9.19
N LYS A 113 8.16 -12.90 9.84
CA LYS A 113 7.28 -12.34 10.89
C LYS A 113 8.09 -11.82 12.08
N ALA A 114 9.10 -12.58 12.52
CA ALA A 114 9.98 -12.18 13.60
C ALA A 114 10.78 -10.91 13.27
N ASP A 115 11.23 -10.76 12.03
CA ASP A 115 11.93 -9.56 11.57
C ASP A 115 10.99 -8.36 11.46
N LEU A 116 9.78 -8.53 10.94
CA LEU A 116 8.76 -7.48 10.93
C LEU A 116 8.41 -7.01 12.34
N ALA A 117 8.30 -7.93 13.31
CA ALA A 117 7.97 -7.61 14.70
C ALA A 117 9.05 -6.76 15.43
N LYS A 118 10.28 -6.69 14.91
CA LYS A 118 11.34 -5.82 15.43
C LYS A 118 11.17 -4.36 15.03
N ILE A 119 10.30 -4.08 14.04
CA ILE A 119 10.10 -2.73 13.52
C ILE A 119 9.16 -1.97 14.43
N LYS A 120 9.57 -0.77 14.84
CA LYS A 120 8.83 0.06 15.80
C LYS A 120 7.39 0.38 15.36
N ASN A 121 7.23 0.76 14.11
CA ASN A 121 5.95 1.19 13.55
C ASN A 121 5.56 0.23 12.43
N VAL A 122 4.89 -0.86 12.78
CA VAL A 122 4.47 -1.89 11.82
C VAL A 122 3.02 -2.30 12.07
N ILE A 123 2.27 -2.48 10.97
CA ILE A 123 0.95 -3.10 10.95
C ILE A 123 1.04 -4.29 10.00
N VAL A 124 0.75 -5.49 10.50
CA VAL A 124 0.73 -6.73 9.74
C VAL A 124 -0.67 -7.31 9.77
N LEU A 125 -1.27 -7.56 8.60
CA LEU A 125 -2.66 -7.99 8.46
C LEU A 125 -2.78 -9.19 7.52
N ASP A 126 -3.64 -10.15 7.85
CA ASP A 126 -4.10 -11.14 6.88
C ASP A 126 -5.24 -10.52 6.04
N ILE A 127 -4.83 -9.74 5.03
CA ILE A 127 -5.77 -9.02 4.18
C ILE A 127 -6.61 -9.95 3.30
N GLU A 128 -6.07 -11.10 2.91
CA GLU A 128 -6.76 -12.10 2.10
C GLU A 128 -7.89 -12.75 2.91
N GLN A 129 -7.60 -13.18 4.14
CA GLN A 129 -8.61 -13.75 5.02
C GLN A 129 -9.65 -12.69 5.40
N ALA A 130 -9.22 -11.48 5.78
CA ALA A 130 -10.13 -10.40 6.09
C ALA A 130 -11.08 -10.06 4.93
N ALA A 131 -10.57 -10.07 3.69
CA ALA A 131 -11.38 -9.82 2.51
C ALA A 131 -12.42 -10.93 2.27
N LYS A 132 -12.03 -12.20 2.45
CA LYS A 132 -12.93 -13.37 2.31
C LYS A 132 -14.03 -13.33 3.36
N ASP A 133 -13.69 -13.15 4.63
CA ASP A 133 -14.62 -13.14 5.76
C ASP A 133 -15.68 -12.03 5.63
N ASN A 134 -15.32 -10.95 4.96
CA ASN A 134 -16.21 -9.81 4.74
C ASN A 134 -16.89 -9.79 3.36
N GLY A 135 -16.71 -10.80 2.51
CA GLY A 135 -17.36 -10.90 1.21
C GLY A 135 -16.83 -9.91 0.17
N VAL A 136 -15.57 -9.44 0.32
CA VAL A 136 -14.91 -8.51 -0.61
C VAL A 136 -13.56 -9.06 -1.12
N PRO A 137 -13.49 -10.30 -1.63
CA PRO A 137 -12.22 -11.00 -1.89
C PRO A 137 -11.35 -10.31 -2.96
N ARG A 138 -11.91 -9.43 -3.78
CA ARG A 138 -11.18 -8.70 -4.82
C ARG A 138 -10.65 -7.34 -4.37
N SER A 139 -10.87 -6.98 -3.11
CA SER A 139 -10.52 -5.66 -2.56
C SER A 139 -9.52 -5.77 -1.38
N ALA A 140 -8.76 -6.87 -1.28
CA ALA A 140 -7.77 -7.08 -0.23
C ALA A 140 -6.72 -5.96 -0.19
N ASN A 141 -6.28 -5.47 -1.36
CA ASN A 141 -5.37 -4.34 -1.47
C ASN A 141 -5.94 -3.04 -0.88
N VAL A 142 -7.25 -2.83 -0.95
CA VAL A 142 -7.91 -1.65 -0.37
C VAL A 142 -8.04 -1.77 1.16
N ILE A 143 -8.12 -3.00 1.71
CA ILE A 143 -7.98 -3.22 3.16
C ILE A 143 -6.62 -2.70 3.64
N LEU A 144 -5.56 -3.03 2.92
CA LEU A 144 -4.22 -2.57 3.26
C LEU A 144 -4.11 -1.03 3.18
N LEU A 145 -4.70 -0.41 2.15
CA LEU A 145 -4.80 1.05 2.05
C LEU A 145 -5.54 1.65 3.26
N GLY A 146 -6.65 1.05 3.67
CA GLY A 146 -7.39 1.48 4.86
C GLY A 146 -6.53 1.45 6.12
N ALA A 147 -5.73 0.39 6.30
CA ALA A 147 -4.80 0.28 7.42
C ALA A 147 -3.68 1.34 7.39
N ALA A 148 -3.29 1.80 6.21
CA ALA A 148 -2.26 2.81 6.01
C ALA A 148 -2.76 4.27 6.18
N GLN A 149 -4.05 4.51 6.24
CA GLN A 149 -4.66 5.83 6.11
C GLN A 149 -4.05 6.88 7.05
N LYS A 150 -3.86 6.57 8.35
CA LYS A 150 -3.24 7.51 9.31
C LYS A 150 -1.79 7.85 8.94
N ALA A 151 -1.02 6.83 8.54
CA ALA A 151 0.38 7.02 8.17
C ALA A 151 0.53 7.85 6.89
N LEU A 152 -0.45 7.79 5.99
CA LEU A 152 -0.49 8.60 4.77
C LEU A 152 -0.77 10.08 5.04
N GLY A 153 -1.43 10.41 6.16
CA GLY A 153 -1.87 11.76 6.47
C GLY A 153 -2.98 12.29 5.55
N ILE A 154 -3.74 11.39 4.92
CA ILE A 154 -4.89 11.71 4.07
C ILE A 154 -6.16 11.42 4.87
N GLU A 155 -7.11 12.37 4.86
CA GLU A 155 -8.39 12.18 5.53
C GLU A 155 -9.18 11.02 4.91
N TYR A 156 -9.90 10.30 5.76
CA TYR A 156 -10.58 9.07 5.36
C TYR A 156 -11.65 9.31 4.26
N ASP A 157 -12.43 10.36 4.38
CA ASP A 157 -13.46 10.77 3.42
C ASP A 157 -12.87 11.06 2.03
N LYS A 158 -11.64 11.57 1.96
CA LYS A 158 -10.94 11.82 0.69
C LYS A 158 -10.57 10.52 -0.02
N LEU A 159 -10.23 9.48 0.73
CA LEU A 159 -9.98 8.15 0.16
C LEU A 159 -11.28 7.50 -0.32
N GLU A 160 -12.39 7.64 0.42
CA GLU A 160 -13.71 7.17 -0.02
C GLU A 160 -14.13 7.86 -1.33
N ASP A 161 -14.01 9.18 -1.40
CA ASP A 161 -14.30 9.96 -2.59
C ASP A 161 -13.42 9.55 -3.77
N ALA A 162 -12.14 9.29 -3.54
CA ALA A 162 -11.23 8.80 -4.58
C ALA A 162 -11.66 7.42 -5.09
N ILE A 163 -12.07 6.50 -4.21
CA ILE A 163 -12.59 5.19 -4.57
C ILE A 163 -13.83 5.33 -5.48
N ARG A 164 -14.78 6.19 -5.13
CA ARG A 164 -15.97 6.46 -5.95
C ARG A 164 -15.61 6.94 -7.35
N ARG A 165 -14.61 7.81 -7.47
CA ARG A 165 -14.13 8.31 -8.77
C ARG A 165 -13.39 7.25 -9.59
N VAL A 166 -12.45 6.55 -8.96
CA VAL A 166 -11.63 5.53 -9.64
C VAL A 166 -12.46 4.35 -10.14
N PHE A 167 -13.42 3.91 -9.32
CA PHE A 167 -14.20 2.71 -9.62
C PHE A 167 -15.62 2.98 -10.12
N GLY A 168 -16.10 4.22 -10.11
CA GLY A 168 -17.49 4.54 -10.47
C GLY A 168 -17.95 4.01 -11.82
N ARG A 169 -17.06 4.05 -12.84
CA ARG A 169 -17.36 3.48 -14.17
C ARG A 169 -17.47 1.96 -14.20
N LYS A 170 -17.02 1.25 -13.15
CA LYS A 170 -17.08 -0.21 -13.03
C LYS A 170 -18.36 -0.72 -12.36
N GLY A 171 -19.22 0.20 -11.90
CA GLY A 171 -20.49 -0.10 -11.26
C GLY A 171 -20.48 0.04 -9.73
N GLU A 172 -21.65 0.35 -9.18
CA GLU A 172 -21.83 0.67 -7.76
C GLU A 172 -21.40 -0.47 -6.82
N ALA A 173 -21.68 -1.73 -7.19
CA ALA A 173 -21.29 -2.88 -6.38
C ALA A 173 -19.75 -2.96 -6.16
N ILE A 174 -18.95 -2.54 -7.16
CA ILE A 174 -17.49 -2.51 -7.05
C ILE A 174 -17.06 -1.35 -6.15
N VAL A 175 -17.69 -0.20 -6.27
CA VAL A 175 -17.44 0.96 -5.41
C VAL A 175 -17.70 0.59 -3.95
N GLU A 176 -18.88 0.07 -3.63
CA GLU A 176 -19.27 -0.30 -2.27
C GLU A 176 -18.37 -1.39 -1.67
N ALA A 177 -17.96 -2.39 -2.47
CA ALA A 177 -17.00 -3.40 -2.02
C ALA A 177 -15.65 -2.80 -1.63
N ASN A 178 -15.16 -1.80 -2.38
CA ASN A 178 -13.90 -1.14 -2.07
C ASN A 178 -14.01 -0.18 -0.88
N ILE A 179 -15.13 0.53 -0.72
CA ILE A 179 -15.40 1.36 0.46
C ILE A 179 -15.47 0.48 1.73
N LYS A 180 -16.18 -0.65 1.66
CA LYS A 180 -16.22 -1.63 2.73
C LYS A 180 -14.83 -2.14 3.10
N ALA A 181 -14.00 -2.45 2.09
CA ALA A 181 -12.63 -2.89 2.30
C ALA A 181 -11.78 -1.80 2.99
N LEU A 182 -11.90 -0.53 2.57
CA LEU A 182 -11.22 0.60 3.21
C LEU A 182 -11.62 0.70 4.70
N ALA A 183 -12.91 0.56 5.03
CA ALA A 183 -13.41 0.61 6.40
C ALA A 183 -12.86 -0.54 7.27
N ILE A 184 -12.75 -1.76 6.72
CA ILE A 184 -12.16 -2.91 7.41
C ILE A 184 -10.70 -2.61 7.76
N GLY A 185 -9.91 -2.10 6.81
CA GLY A 185 -8.51 -1.74 7.04
C GLY A 185 -8.35 -0.65 8.09
N LYS A 186 -9.21 0.36 8.10
CA LYS A 186 -9.19 1.43 9.11
C LYS A 186 -9.31 0.90 10.53
N GLN A 187 -10.08 -0.15 10.77
CA GLN A 187 -10.24 -0.75 12.11
C GLN A 187 -8.96 -1.39 12.65
N ALA A 188 -8.01 -1.72 11.79
CA ALA A 188 -6.70 -2.27 12.18
C ALA A 188 -5.70 -1.19 12.63
N GLN A 189 -6.03 0.08 12.48
CA GLN A 189 -5.22 1.19 12.99
C GLN A 189 -5.42 1.30 14.50
N LYS A 190 -4.38 1.02 15.25
CA LYS A 190 -4.36 1.18 16.73
C LYS A 190 -3.86 2.57 17.12
#